data_30d8bb902e31142dfc625ea1f5b8535f
#
_entry.id   30d8bb902e31142dfc625ea1f5b8535f
#
_cell.length_a   1.000
_cell.length_b   1.000
_cell.length_c   1.000
_cell.angle_alpha   90.00
_cell.angle_beta   90.00
_cell.angle_gamma   90.00
#
_symmetry.space_group_name_H-M   'P 1'
#
loop_
_entity.id
_entity.type
_entity.pdbx_description
1 polymer ?
#
loop_
_entity_poly.entity_id
_entity_poly.type
_entity_poly.pdbx_seq_one_letter_code
_entity_poly.pdbx_strand_id
1 'polypeptide(L)'
;MRIVTWNVNSLKARMPRVVEWLEIMNPDVLCMQETKLADDAFPTESFKKMGYESIHHGEGRWNGVAILSRVGLEDISTGFDDGAGPDQDARIVWATCGGVRVASAYIPNGREVGHEHYHYKLAWLSRLRAHLDQNHTPEEKIVLVGDFNVAPEDRDVWDIKVFEGATHVSAPEREAFKEILDWGLVDTLRNSYPESDGLYTFWDYRQGSFYKRHGMRIDFILSSEPLLEKLEVVMVDRNARKGEKPSDHAPLLADFNL
;
A
#
# COMPACT_ATOMS: atom_id res chain seq x y z
N MET A 1 -1.92 18.19 -1.67
CA MET A 1 -1.48 17.18 -0.69
C MET A 1 -0.85 16.00 -1.42
N ARG A 2 0.40 15.65 -1.10
CA ARG A 2 1.08 14.46 -1.66
C ARG A 2 0.94 13.28 -0.73
N ILE A 3 0.29 12.21 -1.19
CA ILE A 3 0.13 10.93 -0.49
C ILE A 3 0.94 9.86 -1.20
N VAL A 4 1.68 9.08 -0.44
CA VAL A 4 2.59 8.06 -0.96
C VAL A 4 2.38 6.74 -0.26
N THR A 5 2.46 5.64 -1.00
CA THR A 5 2.60 4.29 -0.45
C THR A 5 3.93 3.67 -0.86
N TRP A 6 4.57 2.99 0.08
CA TRP A 6 5.84 2.30 -0.16
C TRP A 6 5.99 1.08 0.75
N ASN A 7 5.94 -0.11 0.18
CA ASN A 7 6.42 -1.29 0.88
C ASN A 7 7.96 -1.20 0.98
N VAL A 8 8.47 -1.03 2.20
CA VAL A 8 9.91 -0.81 2.44
C VAL A 8 10.69 -2.10 2.66
N ASN A 9 10.00 -3.24 2.77
CA ASN A 9 10.60 -4.56 2.99
C ASN A 9 11.71 -4.52 4.07
N SER A 10 11.36 -4.19 5.30
CA SER A 10 12.18 -3.89 6.47
C SER A 10 12.69 -2.44 6.52
N LEU A 11 12.02 -1.63 7.35
CA LEU A 11 12.40 -0.24 7.59
C LEU A 11 13.83 -0.13 8.14
N LYS A 12 14.23 -1.03 9.07
CA LYS A 12 15.59 -1.04 9.62
C LYS A 12 16.66 -1.16 8.53
N ALA A 13 16.41 -2.00 7.53
CA ALA A 13 17.37 -2.22 6.44
C ALA A 13 17.37 -1.08 5.41
N ARG A 14 16.26 -0.36 5.28
CA ARG A 14 16.02 0.71 4.29
C ARG A 14 16.01 2.10 4.89
N MET A 15 16.21 2.24 6.21
CA MET A 15 16.13 3.54 6.88
C MET A 15 16.93 4.66 6.19
N PRO A 16 18.20 4.46 5.78
CA PRO A 16 18.93 5.50 5.05
C PRO A 16 18.25 5.91 3.74
N ARG A 17 17.67 4.94 3.02
CA ARG A 17 16.96 5.17 1.76
C ARG A 17 15.64 5.92 1.96
N VAL A 18 14.91 5.57 3.00
CA VAL A 18 13.65 6.23 3.36
C VAL A 18 13.91 7.67 3.77
N VAL A 19 14.94 7.93 4.58
CA VAL A 19 15.33 9.30 5.00
C VAL A 19 15.73 10.13 3.80
N GLU A 20 16.66 9.66 2.96
CA GLU A 20 17.09 10.34 1.73
C GLU A 20 15.89 10.66 0.81
N TRP A 21 15.00 9.70 0.64
CA TRP A 21 13.83 9.86 -0.21
C TRP A 21 12.83 10.89 0.36
N LEU A 22 12.59 10.87 1.68
CA LEU A 22 11.75 11.85 2.37
C LEU A 22 12.30 13.29 2.24
N GLU A 23 13.61 13.47 2.33
CA GLU A 23 14.27 14.77 2.17
C GLU A 23 14.09 15.33 0.75
N ILE A 24 14.13 14.47 -0.27
CA ILE A 24 13.99 14.88 -1.68
C ILE A 24 12.54 15.10 -2.07
N MET A 25 11.67 14.12 -1.77
CA MET A 25 10.29 14.10 -2.28
C MET A 25 9.31 14.85 -1.40
N ASN A 26 9.65 15.00 -0.12
CA ASN A 26 8.94 15.82 0.86
C ASN A 26 7.40 15.62 0.85
N PRO A 27 6.90 14.36 0.95
CA PRO A 27 5.47 14.11 0.90
C PRO A 27 4.74 14.66 2.13
N ASP A 28 3.45 14.95 2.01
CA ASP A 28 2.60 15.31 3.14
C ASP A 28 2.27 14.08 3.98
N VAL A 29 2.04 12.93 3.32
CA VAL A 29 1.75 11.64 3.95
C VAL A 29 2.55 10.54 3.27
N LEU A 30 3.28 9.73 4.06
CA LEU A 30 3.92 8.48 3.62
C LEU A 30 3.34 7.30 4.39
N CYS A 31 2.74 6.38 3.67
CA CYS A 31 2.26 5.09 4.16
C CYS A 31 3.29 4.00 3.86
N MET A 32 3.77 3.31 4.88
CA MET A 32 4.76 2.23 4.71
C MET A 32 4.16 0.87 5.04
N GLN A 33 4.61 -0.16 4.32
CA GLN A 33 4.28 -1.55 4.56
C GLN A 33 5.57 -2.36 4.76
N GLU A 34 5.45 -3.52 5.40
CA GLU A 34 6.57 -4.39 5.78
C GLU A 34 7.67 -3.66 6.55
N THR A 35 7.28 -2.87 7.54
CA THR A 35 8.27 -2.20 8.42
C THR A 35 9.14 -3.20 9.17
N LYS A 36 8.59 -4.39 9.49
CA LYS A 36 9.26 -5.51 10.19
C LYS A 36 9.90 -5.06 11.50
N LEU A 37 9.16 -4.25 12.25
CA LEU A 37 9.51 -3.73 13.57
C LEU A 37 8.37 -3.98 14.56
N ALA A 38 8.70 -4.09 15.83
CA ALA A 38 7.73 -3.92 16.90
C ALA A 38 7.48 -2.42 17.15
N ASP A 39 6.35 -2.09 17.77
CA ASP A 39 5.96 -0.68 17.95
C ASP A 39 6.98 0.12 18.76
N ASP A 40 7.57 -0.48 19.81
CA ASP A 40 8.60 0.14 20.64
C ASP A 40 9.95 0.34 19.93
N ALA A 41 10.18 -0.37 18.82
CA ALA A 41 11.38 -0.27 18.00
C ALA A 41 11.23 0.70 16.80
N PHE A 42 10.02 1.26 16.60
CA PHE A 42 9.77 2.17 15.49
C PHE A 42 10.47 3.53 15.73
N PRO A 43 11.20 4.09 14.74
CA PRO A 43 12.04 5.26 14.92
C PRO A 43 11.26 6.59 14.92
N THR A 44 10.23 6.71 15.76
CA THR A 44 9.34 7.87 15.87
C THR A 44 10.11 9.20 16.00
N GLU A 45 11.11 9.25 16.87
CA GLU A 45 11.89 10.47 17.11
C GLU A 45 12.73 10.90 15.89
N SER A 46 13.15 9.95 15.05
CA SER A 46 13.86 10.26 13.81
C SER A 46 12.93 10.96 12.81
N PHE A 47 11.73 10.47 12.64
CA PHE A 47 10.73 11.07 11.75
C PHE A 47 10.19 12.39 12.29
N LYS A 48 10.03 12.52 13.61
CA LYS A 48 9.64 13.77 14.26
C LYS A 48 10.64 14.90 14.01
N LYS A 49 11.95 14.60 14.03
CA LYS A 49 13.01 15.57 13.67
C LYS A 49 12.93 16.02 12.22
N MET A 50 12.34 15.23 11.34
CA MET A 50 12.09 15.56 9.94
C MET A 50 10.74 16.26 9.72
N GLY A 51 9.99 16.55 10.80
CA GLY A 51 8.70 17.22 10.73
C GLY A 51 7.49 16.31 10.50
N TYR A 52 7.63 15.00 10.73
CA TYR A 52 6.54 14.04 10.62
C TYR A 52 6.07 13.55 11.98
N GLU A 53 4.78 13.64 12.22
CA GLU A 53 4.11 12.78 13.20
C GLU A 53 4.01 11.36 12.62
N SER A 54 3.93 10.35 13.47
CA SER A 54 3.87 8.97 13.01
C SER A 54 2.97 8.10 13.86
N ILE A 55 2.27 7.20 13.21
CA ILE A 55 1.65 6.02 13.82
C ILE A 55 2.23 4.77 13.20
N HIS A 56 2.49 3.78 14.02
CA HIS A 56 2.96 2.46 13.61
C HIS A 56 2.09 1.40 14.26
N HIS A 57 1.83 0.33 13.52
CA HIS A 57 1.22 -0.89 14.01
C HIS A 57 2.09 -2.06 13.55
N GLY A 58 2.80 -2.67 14.48
CA GLY A 58 3.81 -3.68 14.18
C GLY A 58 3.98 -4.71 15.28
N GLU A 59 4.40 -5.92 14.89
CA GLU A 59 4.53 -7.10 15.76
C GLU A 59 5.95 -7.65 15.83
N GLY A 60 6.92 -6.98 15.19
CA GLY A 60 8.33 -7.37 15.18
C GLY A 60 8.84 -7.73 13.80
N ARG A 61 9.44 -8.92 13.66
CA ARG A 61 10.17 -9.34 12.45
C ARG A 61 9.33 -9.54 11.18
N TRP A 62 8.00 -9.55 11.30
CA TRP A 62 7.08 -9.76 10.20
C TRP A 62 6.10 -8.58 10.10
N ASN A 63 5.46 -8.43 8.95
CA ASN A 63 4.40 -7.45 8.71
C ASN A 63 4.78 -6.01 9.13
N GLY A 64 3.84 -5.27 9.68
CA GLY A 64 4.00 -3.92 10.18
C GLY A 64 3.69 -2.85 9.13
N VAL A 65 2.84 -1.91 9.52
CA VAL A 65 2.40 -0.79 8.71
C VAL A 65 2.56 0.53 9.47
N ALA A 66 2.77 1.61 8.73
CA ALA A 66 2.91 2.93 9.34
C ALA A 66 2.32 4.03 8.47
N ILE A 67 1.93 5.13 9.11
CA ILE A 67 1.64 6.40 8.45
C ILE A 67 2.54 7.46 9.07
N LEU A 68 3.29 8.17 8.23
CA LEU A 68 3.98 9.41 8.57
C LEU A 68 3.17 10.57 8.00
N SER A 69 2.90 11.62 8.78
CA SER A 69 2.16 12.78 8.33
C SER A 69 2.80 14.07 8.86
N ARG A 70 2.86 15.10 8.01
CA ARG A 70 3.20 16.47 8.39
C ARG A 70 2.00 17.41 8.42
N VAL A 71 0.82 16.85 8.13
CA VAL A 71 -0.45 17.59 8.08
C VAL A 71 -1.43 17.17 9.17
N GLY A 72 -0.90 16.58 10.25
CA GLY A 72 -1.63 16.08 11.41
C GLY A 72 -1.95 14.59 11.32
N LEU A 73 -2.19 13.98 12.49
CA LEU A 73 -2.64 12.61 12.67
C LEU A 73 -3.77 12.58 13.69
N GLU A 74 -5.01 12.41 13.22
CA GLU A 74 -6.21 12.38 14.05
C GLU A 74 -6.96 11.06 13.84
N ASP A 75 -7.89 10.70 14.71
CA ASP A 75 -8.77 9.53 14.62
C ASP A 75 -8.04 8.23 14.30
N ILE A 76 -6.95 7.98 15.03
CA ILE A 76 -6.10 6.82 14.79
C ILE A 76 -6.79 5.53 15.22
N SER A 77 -6.77 4.51 14.34
CA SER A 77 -7.21 3.16 14.65
C SER A 77 -6.34 2.11 13.94
N THR A 78 -6.29 0.90 14.51
CA THR A 78 -5.55 -0.25 13.96
C THR A 78 -6.46 -1.43 13.76
N GLY A 79 -6.18 -2.25 12.73
CA GLY A 79 -7.00 -3.42 12.41
C GLY A 79 -8.35 -3.06 11.81
N PHE A 80 -9.31 -3.96 11.99
CA PHE A 80 -10.67 -3.84 11.49
C PHE A 80 -11.66 -3.62 12.63
N ASP A 81 -12.70 -2.85 12.35
CA ASP A 81 -13.93 -2.78 13.14
C ASP A 81 -15.08 -3.32 12.27
N ASP A 82 -15.10 -4.64 12.11
CA ASP A 82 -16.01 -5.40 11.27
C ASP A 82 -16.87 -6.40 12.09
N GLY A 83 -16.74 -6.34 13.43
CA GLY A 83 -17.43 -7.24 14.34
C GLY A 83 -16.82 -8.65 14.47
N ALA A 84 -15.82 -9.00 13.67
CA ALA A 84 -15.17 -10.33 13.71
C ALA A 84 -14.02 -10.42 14.75
N GLY A 85 -13.75 -9.33 15.48
CA GLY A 85 -12.65 -9.23 16.43
C GLY A 85 -11.31 -8.84 15.81
N PRO A 86 -10.22 -8.74 16.62
CA PRO A 86 -8.95 -8.25 16.15
C PRO A 86 -8.35 -9.17 15.07
N ASP A 87 -7.61 -8.56 14.14
CA ASP A 87 -6.77 -9.32 13.22
C ASP A 87 -5.59 -9.94 13.98
N GLN A 88 -5.11 -11.09 13.50
CA GLN A 88 -3.97 -11.78 14.10
C GLN A 88 -2.64 -11.09 13.78
N ASP A 89 -2.58 -10.32 12.70
CA ASP A 89 -1.37 -9.69 12.16
C ASP A 89 -1.50 -8.16 12.12
N ALA A 90 -0.37 -7.46 12.27
CA ALA A 90 -0.28 -6.01 12.16
C ALA A 90 -0.20 -5.58 10.67
N ARG A 91 -1.38 -5.41 10.02
CA ARG A 91 -1.48 -5.23 8.56
C ARG A 91 -2.21 -3.99 8.09
N ILE A 92 -2.93 -3.29 8.96
CA ILE A 92 -3.66 -2.08 8.58
C ILE A 92 -3.68 -1.07 9.72
N VAL A 93 -3.45 0.20 9.37
CA VAL A 93 -3.57 1.34 10.27
C VAL A 93 -4.29 2.47 9.55
N TRP A 94 -5.14 3.17 10.28
CA TRP A 94 -5.98 4.25 9.81
C TRP A 94 -5.66 5.53 10.57
N ALA A 95 -5.66 6.67 9.87
CA ALA A 95 -5.58 7.99 10.49
C ALA A 95 -6.26 9.04 9.60
N THR A 96 -6.71 10.14 10.18
CA THR A 96 -7.12 11.32 9.45
C THR A 96 -5.94 12.27 9.32
N CYS A 97 -5.52 12.57 8.09
CA CYS A 97 -4.38 13.40 7.75
C CYS A 97 -4.86 14.62 6.95
N GLY A 98 -4.81 15.83 7.54
CA GLY A 98 -5.24 17.05 6.85
C GLY A 98 -6.67 16.99 6.30
N GLY A 99 -7.58 16.34 7.01
CA GLY A 99 -8.99 16.19 6.62
C GLY A 99 -9.25 15.07 5.59
N VAL A 100 -8.26 14.22 5.30
CA VAL A 100 -8.40 13.02 4.47
C VAL A 100 -8.28 11.78 5.35
N ARG A 101 -9.22 10.84 5.26
CA ARG A 101 -9.13 9.54 5.91
C ARG A 101 -8.17 8.64 5.13
N VAL A 102 -7.06 8.24 5.76
CA VAL A 102 -5.97 7.49 5.13
C VAL A 102 -5.85 6.12 5.79
N ALA A 103 -5.75 5.07 4.98
CA ALA A 103 -5.39 3.73 5.43
C ALA A 103 -4.07 3.28 4.80
N SER A 104 -3.14 2.77 5.61
CA SER A 104 -1.97 2.03 5.14
C SER A 104 -2.20 0.55 5.35
N ALA A 105 -2.28 -0.22 4.27
CA ALA A 105 -2.63 -1.64 4.29
C ALA A 105 -1.54 -2.53 3.69
N TYR A 106 -1.29 -3.68 4.31
CA TYR A 106 -0.42 -4.74 3.82
C TYR A 106 -1.19 -6.06 3.74
N ILE A 107 -1.76 -6.33 2.57
CA ILE A 107 -2.57 -7.52 2.31
C ILE A 107 -1.68 -8.78 2.36
N PRO A 108 -2.13 -9.89 2.95
CA PRO A 108 -1.36 -11.13 2.97
C PRO A 108 -0.91 -11.57 1.57
N ASN A 109 0.33 -12.05 1.44
CA ASN A 109 0.87 -12.47 0.14
C ASN A 109 0.11 -13.64 -0.49
N GLY A 110 -0.39 -14.58 0.33
CA GLY A 110 -1.11 -15.77 -0.15
C GLY A 110 -0.23 -16.98 -0.42
N ARG A 111 1.07 -16.80 -0.65
CA ARG A 111 2.08 -17.84 -0.94
C ARG A 111 1.77 -18.66 -2.19
N GLU A 112 0.76 -19.51 -2.13
CA GLU A 112 0.37 -20.44 -3.21
C GLU A 112 -1.14 -20.62 -3.18
N VAL A 113 -1.77 -20.76 -4.35
CA VAL A 113 -3.22 -21.01 -4.47
C VAL A 113 -3.57 -22.33 -3.74
N GLY A 114 -4.57 -22.24 -2.85
CA GLY A 114 -4.98 -23.36 -1.98
C GLY A 114 -4.21 -23.50 -0.67
N HIS A 115 -3.15 -22.72 -0.44
CA HIS A 115 -2.44 -22.69 0.83
C HIS A 115 -3.30 -21.97 1.92
N GLU A 116 -3.08 -22.26 3.19
CA GLU A 116 -3.79 -21.59 4.30
C GLU A 116 -3.66 -20.06 4.27
N HIS A 117 -2.49 -19.54 3.91
CA HIS A 117 -2.25 -18.10 3.72
C HIS A 117 -3.02 -17.50 2.54
N TYR A 118 -3.34 -18.29 1.52
CA TYR A 118 -4.20 -17.85 0.43
C TYR A 118 -5.64 -17.66 0.89
N HIS A 119 -6.16 -18.61 1.67
CA HIS A 119 -7.50 -18.48 2.27
C HIS A 119 -7.56 -17.32 3.28
N TYR A 120 -6.49 -17.14 4.07
CA TYR A 120 -6.36 -15.98 4.95
C TYR A 120 -6.40 -14.66 4.17
N LYS A 121 -5.68 -14.56 3.04
CA LYS A 121 -5.70 -13.39 2.16
C LYS A 121 -7.12 -13.05 1.68
N LEU A 122 -7.85 -14.04 1.17
CA LEU A 122 -9.23 -13.83 0.68
C LEU A 122 -10.16 -13.40 1.84
N ALA A 123 -10.06 -14.06 2.99
CA ALA A 123 -10.82 -13.68 4.19
C ALA A 123 -10.46 -12.25 4.66
N TRP A 124 -9.17 -11.87 4.60
CA TRP A 124 -8.70 -10.54 4.95
C TRP A 124 -9.28 -9.46 4.03
N LEU A 125 -9.30 -9.67 2.72
CA LEU A 125 -9.92 -8.76 1.75
C LEU A 125 -11.43 -8.61 2.00
N SER A 126 -12.13 -9.72 2.32
CA SER A 126 -13.55 -9.68 2.70
C SER A 126 -13.79 -8.88 3.99
N ARG A 127 -12.91 -8.99 4.99
CA ARG A 127 -12.95 -8.18 6.22
C ARG A 127 -12.69 -6.69 5.94
N LEU A 128 -11.75 -6.38 5.05
CA LEU A 128 -11.50 -5.01 4.61
C LEU A 128 -12.76 -4.40 3.98
N ARG A 129 -13.43 -5.16 3.11
CA ARG A 129 -14.70 -4.73 2.50
C ARG A 129 -15.78 -4.50 3.56
N ALA A 130 -15.96 -5.42 4.50
CA ALA A 130 -16.93 -5.29 5.59
C ALA A 130 -16.64 -4.09 6.50
N HIS A 131 -15.35 -3.82 6.78
CA HIS A 131 -14.94 -2.64 7.53
C HIS A 131 -15.33 -1.33 6.82
N LEU A 132 -15.09 -1.25 5.51
CA LEU A 132 -15.50 -0.10 4.70
C LEU A 132 -17.02 0.10 4.74
N ASP A 133 -17.80 -0.97 4.56
CA ASP A 133 -19.28 -0.92 4.58
C ASP A 133 -19.84 -0.45 5.92
N GLN A 134 -19.17 -0.77 7.05
CA GLN A 134 -19.66 -0.48 8.39
C GLN A 134 -19.21 0.88 8.94
N ASN A 135 -18.05 1.37 8.52
CA ASN A 135 -17.40 2.51 9.17
C ASN A 135 -17.23 3.72 8.25
N HIS A 136 -17.45 3.58 6.96
CA HIS A 136 -17.19 4.63 5.98
C HIS A 136 -18.29 4.74 4.93
N THR A 137 -18.29 5.87 4.20
CA THR A 137 -19.14 6.07 3.02
C THR A 137 -18.31 6.56 1.83
N PRO A 138 -18.69 6.23 0.58
CA PRO A 138 -17.97 6.68 -0.62
C PRO A 138 -17.91 8.20 -0.82
N GLU A 139 -18.77 8.95 -0.12
CA GLU A 139 -18.82 10.42 -0.15
C GLU A 139 -17.75 11.08 0.72
N GLU A 140 -17.11 10.31 1.61
CA GLU A 140 -15.99 10.79 2.41
C GLU A 140 -14.73 10.98 1.54
N LYS A 141 -13.84 11.90 1.95
CA LYS A 141 -12.48 11.98 1.40
C LYS A 141 -11.64 10.85 2.01
N ILE A 142 -11.68 9.69 1.40
CA ILE A 142 -10.95 8.50 1.85
C ILE A 142 -9.96 8.02 0.81
N VAL A 143 -8.78 7.62 1.26
CA VAL A 143 -7.77 6.95 0.46
C VAL A 143 -7.27 5.70 1.17
N LEU A 144 -7.34 4.57 0.49
CA LEU A 144 -6.81 3.29 0.93
C LEU A 144 -5.58 2.98 0.09
N VAL A 145 -4.42 2.91 0.74
CA VAL A 145 -3.16 2.71 0.04
C VAL A 145 -2.39 1.51 0.61
N GLY A 146 -1.54 0.93 -0.20
CA GLY A 146 -0.65 -0.14 0.27
C GLY A 146 -0.29 -1.18 -0.77
N ASP A 147 0.34 -2.24 -0.27
CA ASP A 147 0.64 -3.46 -1.02
C ASP A 147 -0.53 -4.44 -0.89
N PHE A 148 -1.27 -4.59 -1.98
CA PHE A 148 -2.45 -5.46 -2.05
C PHE A 148 -2.09 -6.91 -2.41
N ASN A 149 -0.86 -7.14 -2.87
CA ASN A 149 -0.45 -8.47 -3.32
C ASN A 149 -1.42 -9.08 -4.37
N VAL A 150 -2.15 -8.27 -5.12
CA VAL A 150 -3.03 -8.66 -6.23
C VAL A 150 -2.65 -7.86 -7.47
N ALA A 151 -2.54 -8.53 -8.61
CA ALA A 151 -2.42 -7.92 -9.93
C ALA A 151 -3.80 -8.05 -10.63
N PRO A 152 -4.59 -6.97 -10.71
CA PRO A 152 -5.99 -7.03 -11.14
C PRO A 152 -6.18 -7.48 -12.58
N GLU A 153 -5.26 -7.09 -13.46
CA GLU A 153 -5.34 -7.36 -14.89
C GLU A 153 -4.10 -8.11 -15.39
N ASP A 154 -4.19 -8.76 -16.55
CA ASP A 154 -3.06 -9.51 -17.12
C ASP A 154 -1.87 -8.60 -17.46
N ARG A 155 -2.12 -7.34 -17.82
CA ARG A 155 -1.09 -6.32 -18.07
C ARG A 155 -0.41 -5.77 -16.80
N ASP A 156 -0.89 -6.15 -15.62
CA ASP A 156 -0.30 -5.80 -14.34
C ASP A 156 0.84 -6.73 -13.92
N VAL A 157 1.14 -7.73 -14.75
CA VAL A 157 2.31 -8.59 -14.65
C VAL A 157 3.08 -8.58 -15.98
N TRP A 158 4.38 -8.81 -15.92
CA TRP A 158 5.25 -8.75 -17.10
C TRP A 158 4.99 -9.83 -18.16
N ASP A 159 4.48 -11.01 -17.77
CA ASP A 159 4.01 -12.09 -18.64
C ASP A 159 3.03 -12.98 -17.87
N ILE A 160 1.75 -12.89 -18.20
CA ILE A 160 0.69 -13.63 -17.50
C ILE A 160 0.89 -15.15 -17.55
N LYS A 161 1.53 -15.68 -18.61
CA LYS A 161 1.78 -17.12 -18.74
C LYS A 161 2.72 -17.67 -17.66
N VAL A 162 3.63 -16.83 -17.15
CA VAL A 162 4.53 -17.19 -16.04
C VAL A 162 3.79 -17.31 -14.72
N PHE A 163 2.66 -16.59 -14.59
CA PHE A 163 1.85 -16.54 -13.38
C PHE A 163 0.61 -17.43 -13.43
N GLU A 164 0.43 -18.22 -14.50
CA GLU A 164 -0.71 -19.13 -14.63
C GLU A 164 -0.79 -20.07 -13.42
N GLY A 165 -1.93 -20.07 -12.72
CA GLY A 165 -2.13 -20.85 -11.49
C GLY A 165 -1.42 -20.33 -10.23
N ALA A 166 -0.71 -19.21 -10.31
CA ALA A 166 -0.04 -18.59 -9.16
C ALA A 166 -0.97 -17.67 -8.36
N THR A 167 -0.57 -17.34 -7.12
CA THR A 167 -1.14 -16.24 -6.34
C THR A 167 -0.89 -14.89 -7.04
N HIS A 168 -1.56 -13.86 -6.62
CA HIS A 168 -1.63 -12.49 -7.16
C HIS A 168 -2.51 -12.32 -8.41
N VAL A 169 -2.71 -13.35 -9.22
CA VAL A 169 -3.45 -13.26 -10.50
C VAL A 169 -4.68 -14.16 -10.55
N SER A 170 -4.94 -14.93 -9.50
CA SER A 170 -6.08 -15.85 -9.48
C SER A 170 -7.42 -15.12 -9.54
N ALA A 171 -8.42 -15.75 -10.15
CA ALA A 171 -9.75 -15.16 -10.28
C ALA A 171 -10.38 -14.79 -8.91
N PRO A 172 -10.28 -15.60 -7.83
CA PRO A 172 -10.79 -15.19 -6.51
C PRO A 172 -10.10 -13.96 -5.93
N GLU A 173 -8.79 -13.80 -6.12
CA GLU A 173 -8.06 -12.61 -5.64
C GLU A 173 -8.49 -11.35 -6.39
N ARG A 174 -8.62 -11.45 -7.71
CA ARG A 174 -9.08 -10.37 -8.58
C ARG A 174 -10.52 -9.96 -8.27
N GLU A 175 -11.41 -10.93 -8.02
CA GLU A 175 -12.79 -10.64 -7.62
C GLU A 175 -12.84 -9.94 -6.26
N ALA A 176 -12.09 -10.43 -5.26
CA ALA A 176 -12.02 -9.79 -3.94
C ALA A 176 -11.46 -8.36 -4.01
N PHE A 177 -10.47 -8.11 -4.90
CA PHE A 177 -9.97 -6.74 -5.15
C PHE A 177 -11.03 -5.88 -5.83
N LYS A 178 -11.76 -6.44 -6.81
CA LYS A 178 -12.86 -5.77 -7.48
C LYS A 178 -13.97 -5.36 -6.51
N GLU A 179 -14.32 -6.21 -5.54
CA GLU A 179 -15.30 -5.88 -4.50
C GLU A 179 -14.88 -4.65 -3.68
N ILE A 180 -13.57 -4.44 -3.44
CA ILE A 180 -13.06 -3.22 -2.80
C ILE A 180 -13.30 -2.00 -3.68
N LEU A 181 -13.05 -2.11 -4.99
CA LEU A 181 -13.32 -1.01 -5.94
C LEU A 181 -14.83 -0.73 -6.05
N ASP A 182 -15.66 -1.77 -6.12
CA ASP A 182 -17.12 -1.66 -6.23
C ASP A 182 -17.78 -1.00 -4.99
N TRP A 183 -17.06 -0.88 -3.87
CA TRP A 183 -17.50 -0.09 -2.72
C TRP A 183 -17.54 1.41 -3.04
N GLY A 184 -16.79 1.87 -4.03
CA GLY A 184 -16.70 3.28 -4.43
C GLY A 184 -15.28 3.84 -4.41
N LEU A 185 -14.28 2.95 -4.44
CA LEU A 185 -12.87 3.34 -4.58
C LEU A 185 -12.41 3.20 -6.03
N VAL A 186 -11.57 4.11 -6.47
CA VAL A 186 -10.99 4.15 -7.81
C VAL A 186 -9.48 3.99 -7.74
N ASP A 187 -8.92 3.11 -8.54
CA ASP A 187 -7.48 2.97 -8.75
C ASP A 187 -6.93 4.19 -9.49
N THR A 188 -6.28 5.08 -8.76
CA THR A 188 -5.83 6.39 -9.27
C THR A 188 -4.84 6.25 -10.43
N LEU A 189 -3.92 5.26 -10.34
CA LEU A 189 -2.91 5.06 -11.38
C LEU A 189 -3.52 4.52 -12.67
N ARG A 190 -4.40 3.52 -12.57
CA ARG A 190 -5.08 2.95 -13.73
C ARG A 190 -6.07 3.95 -14.35
N ASN A 191 -6.77 4.72 -13.52
CA ASN A 191 -7.66 5.78 -13.99
C ASN A 191 -6.90 6.85 -14.80
N SER A 192 -5.70 7.23 -14.38
CA SER A 192 -4.88 8.23 -15.10
C SER A 192 -4.19 7.68 -16.33
N TYR A 193 -3.92 6.37 -16.37
CA TYR A 193 -3.22 5.71 -17.47
C TYR A 193 -3.96 4.43 -17.91
N PRO A 194 -5.20 4.58 -18.45
CA PRO A 194 -6.08 3.44 -18.69
C PRO A 194 -5.54 2.44 -19.72
N GLU A 195 -4.77 2.91 -20.71
CA GLU A 195 -4.22 2.07 -21.77
C GLU A 195 -2.76 1.67 -21.59
N SER A 196 -2.13 2.09 -20.48
CA SER A 196 -0.69 1.86 -20.29
C SER A 196 -0.39 0.49 -19.70
N ASP A 197 0.59 -0.19 -20.28
CA ASP A 197 1.20 -1.39 -19.74
C ASP A 197 2.44 -1.06 -18.90
N GLY A 198 2.91 -2.03 -18.10
CA GLY A 198 4.19 -1.93 -17.41
C GLY A 198 4.24 -0.90 -16.28
N LEU A 199 3.08 -0.54 -15.72
CA LEU A 199 2.94 0.35 -14.54
C LEU A 199 3.35 -0.37 -13.24
N TYR A 200 4.43 -1.14 -13.30
CA TYR A 200 4.84 -2.01 -12.19
C TYR A 200 5.34 -1.20 -10.99
N THR A 201 5.05 -1.72 -9.80
CA THR A 201 5.49 -1.19 -8.52
C THR A 201 6.46 -2.13 -7.79
N PHE A 202 6.47 -3.41 -8.15
CA PHE A 202 7.30 -4.47 -7.55
C PHE A 202 8.17 -5.17 -8.59
N TRP A 203 9.41 -5.55 -8.19
CA TRP A 203 10.35 -6.41 -8.97
C TRP A 203 11.16 -7.27 -8.01
N ASP A 204 11.05 -8.59 -8.14
CA ASP A 204 11.85 -9.54 -7.35
C ASP A 204 13.35 -9.19 -7.43
N TYR A 205 14.09 -9.38 -6.34
CA TYR A 205 15.54 -9.18 -6.30
C TYR A 205 16.30 -10.15 -7.18
N ARG A 206 15.72 -11.34 -7.42
CA ARG A 206 16.35 -12.43 -8.16
C ARG A 206 16.37 -12.16 -9.66
N GLN A 207 17.31 -12.79 -10.35
CA GLN A 207 17.42 -12.84 -11.82
C GLN A 207 17.50 -11.49 -12.53
N GLY A 208 17.79 -10.40 -11.84
CA GLY A 208 17.86 -9.06 -12.41
C GLY A 208 16.51 -8.55 -12.91
N SER A 209 15.40 -8.93 -12.26
CA SER A 209 14.03 -8.64 -12.68
C SER A 209 13.77 -7.16 -12.92
N PHE A 210 14.32 -6.28 -12.07
CA PHE A 210 14.18 -4.83 -12.26
C PHE A 210 14.75 -4.34 -13.61
N TYR A 211 15.96 -4.80 -13.97
CA TYR A 211 16.61 -4.40 -15.22
C TYR A 211 15.93 -5.01 -16.45
N LYS A 212 15.39 -6.22 -16.32
CA LYS A 212 14.62 -6.91 -17.35
C LYS A 212 13.19 -6.41 -17.48
N ARG A 213 12.74 -5.53 -16.56
CA ARG A 213 11.36 -5.06 -16.45
C ARG A 213 10.34 -6.18 -16.16
N HIS A 214 10.76 -7.25 -15.49
CA HIS A 214 9.91 -8.35 -15.06
C HIS A 214 9.27 -7.96 -13.72
N GLY A 215 8.25 -7.12 -13.77
CA GLY A 215 7.60 -6.55 -12.60
C GLY A 215 6.14 -6.93 -12.47
N MET A 216 5.54 -6.50 -11.37
CA MET A 216 4.11 -6.56 -11.08
C MET A 216 3.63 -5.22 -10.53
N ARG A 217 2.37 -4.88 -10.78
CA ARG A 217 1.67 -3.77 -10.15
C ARG A 217 0.77 -4.35 -9.06
N ILE A 218 1.21 -4.23 -7.83
CA ILE A 218 0.55 -4.78 -6.64
C ILE A 218 0.41 -3.77 -5.50
N ASP A 219 0.99 -2.57 -5.66
CA ASP A 219 0.79 -1.44 -4.76
C ASP A 219 -0.19 -0.44 -5.39
N PHE A 220 -1.09 0.10 -4.56
CA PHE A 220 -2.18 0.95 -5.03
C PHE A 220 -2.38 2.19 -4.15
N ILE A 221 -2.90 3.24 -4.77
CA ILE A 221 -3.57 4.36 -4.13
C ILE A 221 -5.00 4.34 -4.65
N LEU A 222 -5.92 3.82 -3.83
CA LEU A 222 -7.35 3.75 -4.13
C LEU A 222 -8.04 4.93 -3.46
N SER A 223 -8.71 5.78 -4.22
CA SER A 223 -9.38 6.97 -3.69
C SER A 223 -10.88 6.94 -3.94
N SER A 224 -11.64 7.52 -3.00
CA SER A 224 -13.04 7.85 -3.23
C SER A 224 -13.18 8.95 -4.29
N GLU A 225 -14.35 9.05 -4.93
CA GLU A 225 -14.61 10.01 -5.99
C GLU A 225 -14.39 11.48 -5.56
N PRO A 226 -14.83 11.95 -4.36
CA PRO A 226 -14.58 13.33 -3.93
C PRO A 226 -13.10 13.70 -3.82
N LEU A 227 -12.23 12.70 -3.58
CA LEU A 227 -10.79 12.89 -3.56
C LEU A 227 -10.19 12.73 -4.96
N LEU A 228 -10.70 11.81 -5.77
CA LEU A 228 -10.27 11.59 -7.16
C LEU A 228 -10.43 12.85 -8.01
N GLU A 229 -11.51 13.61 -7.83
CA GLU A 229 -11.73 14.90 -8.51
C GLU A 229 -10.62 15.94 -8.25
N LYS A 230 -9.84 15.74 -7.20
CA LYS A 230 -8.70 16.60 -6.80
C LYS A 230 -7.35 16.07 -7.25
N LEU A 231 -7.33 14.89 -7.90
CA LEU A 231 -6.09 14.27 -8.37
C LEU A 231 -5.46 15.09 -9.51
N GLU A 232 -4.21 15.51 -9.33
CA GLU A 232 -3.44 16.24 -10.34
C GLU A 232 -2.38 15.35 -11.00
N VAL A 233 -1.68 14.54 -10.20
CA VAL A 233 -0.59 13.68 -10.67
C VAL A 233 -0.61 12.36 -9.92
N VAL A 234 -0.34 11.27 -10.62
CA VAL A 234 -0.02 9.97 -10.01
C VAL A 234 1.12 9.32 -10.78
N MET A 235 2.10 8.76 -10.06
CA MET A 235 3.25 8.13 -10.70
C MET A 235 3.97 7.14 -9.77
N VAL A 236 4.70 6.20 -10.39
CA VAL A 236 5.63 5.29 -9.71
C VAL A 236 7.04 5.86 -9.77
N ASP A 237 7.67 6.09 -8.62
CA ASP A 237 9.08 6.52 -8.56
C ASP A 237 10.04 5.32 -8.68
N ARG A 238 10.27 4.88 -9.90
CA ARG A 238 11.20 3.79 -10.19
C ARG A 238 12.66 4.09 -9.81
N ASN A 239 13.02 5.36 -9.59
CA ASN A 239 14.40 5.71 -9.22
C ASN A 239 14.72 5.25 -7.79
N ALA A 240 13.73 5.13 -6.92
CA ALA A 240 13.90 4.56 -5.58
C ALA A 240 14.39 3.09 -5.59
N ARG A 241 14.23 2.37 -6.72
CA ARG A 241 14.76 1.01 -6.92
C ARG A 241 16.26 0.97 -7.32
N LYS A 242 16.87 2.11 -7.61
CA LYS A 242 18.29 2.20 -7.98
C LYS A 242 19.16 2.40 -6.73
N GLY A 243 20.46 2.08 -6.83
CA GLY A 243 21.44 2.26 -5.75
C GLY A 243 21.56 1.06 -4.83
N GLU A 244 22.11 1.29 -3.62
CA GLU A 244 22.41 0.22 -2.67
C GLU A 244 21.17 -0.17 -1.83
N LYS A 245 20.98 -1.47 -1.63
CA LYS A 245 19.94 -2.07 -0.77
C LYS A 245 18.54 -1.45 -0.95
N PRO A 246 18.02 -1.27 -2.18
CA PRO A 246 16.68 -0.75 -2.36
C PRO A 246 15.62 -1.73 -1.84
N SER A 247 14.40 -1.27 -1.62
CA SER A 247 13.25 -2.18 -1.51
C SER A 247 13.01 -2.88 -2.85
N ASP A 248 12.35 -4.02 -2.88
CA ASP A 248 11.83 -4.65 -4.11
C ASP A 248 10.61 -3.94 -4.68
N HIS A 249 9.99 -3.06 -3.89
CA HIS A 249 8.95 -2.14 -4.34
C HIS A 249 9.49 -0.72 -4.59
N ALA A 250 8.83 0.00 -5.50
CA ALA A 250 9.01 1.43 -5.71
C ALA A 250 7.85 2.21 -5.07
N PRO A 251 8.08 3.44 -4.56
CA PRO A 251 7.01 4.29 -4.09
C PRO A 251 6.01 4.60 -5.21
N LEU A 252 4.72 4.50 -4.90
CA LEU A 252 3.63 5.05 -5.69
C LEU A 252 3.15 6.32 -5.00
N LEU A 253 3.05 7.41 -5.72
CA LEU A 253 2.65 8.71 -5.19
C LEU A 253 1.50 9.32 -5.98
N ALA A 254 0.65 10.08 -5.28
CA ALA A 254 -0.43 10.86 -5.86
C ALA A 254 -0.46 12.26 -5.24
N ASP A 255 -0.60 13.28 -6.08
CA ASP A 255 -0.76 14.68 -5.70
C ASP A 255 -2.22 15.08 -5.86
N PHE A 256 -2.82 15.57 -4.77
CA PHE A 256 -4.19 16.06 -4.73
C PHE A 256 -4.21 17.55 -4.41
N ASN A 257 -5.03 18.32 -5.12
CA ASN A 257 -5.24 19.74 -4.90
C ASN A 257 -6.26 19.97 -3.77
N LEU A 258 -5.75 19.98 -2.54
CA LEU A 258 -6.53 20.12 -1.30
C LEU A 258 -6.13 21.38 -0.54
#